data_1754e1ab25a6f393f2290a13351c77b9
#
_entry.id   1754e1ab25a6f393f2290a13351c77b9
#
_cell.length_a   1.000
_cell.length_b   1.000
_cell.length_c   1.000
_cell.angle_alpha   90.00
_cell.angle_beta   90.00
_cell.angle_gamma   90.00
#
_symmetry.space_group_name_H-M   'P 1'
#
loop_
_entity.id
_entity.type
_entity.pdbx_description
1 polymer ?
#
loop_
_entity_poly.entity_id
_entity_poly.type
_entity_poly.pdbx_seq_one_letter_code
_entity_poly.pdbx_strand_id
1 'polypeptide(L)'
;YLCAVEPARPWEIIAITFTNKAANELKDRLERMLGEESRDVWAATFHSACVRILRRDIDKLGFDRSFTIYDTDDTKRVLKDILKELELDEKTFPVREIQTIISRSKDDMILPEEFAAQAEKSQDWRRKRIGKVYALYNRKLRDANALDFDDIILHTVDLLRTDRETLAYYQRKFRYVLIDEYQDTNHLQYLLASLLAGGHRNICVVGDD
;
A
#
# COMPACT_ATOMS: atom_id res chain seq x y z
N TYR A 1 22.73 15.77 -6.66
CA TYR A 1 23.48 16.20 -5.48
C TYR A 1 23.93 15.00 -4.63
N LEU A 2 23.00 14.16 -4.15
CA LEU A 2 23.34 13.02 -3.26
C LEU A 2 24.40 12.08 -3.85
N CYS A 3 24.32 11.73 -5.14
CA CYS A 3 25.30 10.86 -5.79
C CYS A 3 26.58 11.58 -6.22
N ALA A 4 26.53 12.91 -6.45
CA ALA A 4 27.66 13.68 -6.97
C ALA A 4 28.52 14.33 -5.88
N VAL A 5 27.94 14.70 -4.75
CA VAL A 5 28.58 15.47 -3.66
C VAL A 5 28.64 14.68 -2.36
N GLU A 6 27.54 13.97 -2.03
CA GLU A 6 27.49 13.08 -0.88
C GLU A 6 27.92 11.65 -1.30
N PRO A 7 28.47 10.83 -0.40
CA PRO A 7 28.87 9.46 -0.72
C PRO A 7 27.67 8.50 -0.82
N ALA A 8 26.52 8.98 -1.29
CA ALA A 8 25.31 8.17 -1.47
C ALA A 8 25.41 7.35 -2.75
N ARG A 9 25.17 6.07 -2.64
CA ARG A 9 25.13 5.16 -3.79
C ARG A 9 23.72 5.13 -4.38
N PRO A 10 23.54 5.05 -5.71
CA PRO A 10 22.23 5.06 -6.36
C PRO A 10 21.23 4.07 -5.75
N TRP A 11 21.64 2.85 -5.41
CA TRP A 11 20.79 1.83 -4.80
C TRP A 11 20.38 2.09 -3.34
N GLU A 12 20.96 3.10 -2.69
CA GLU A 12 20.59 3.56 -1.34
C GLU A 12 19.46 4.59 -1.37
N ILE A 13 18.99 4.96 -2.56
CA ILE A 13 17.99 6.00 -2.76
C ILE A 13 16.68 5.36 -3.23
N ILE A 14 15.59 5.68 -2.52
CA ILE A 14 14.23 5.45 -2.99
C ILE A 14 13.57 6.81 -3.26
N ALA A 15 13.01 6.96 -4.46
CA ALA A 15 12.30 8.16 -4.88
C ALA A 15 10.86 7.78 -5.30
N ILE A 16 9.90 8.26 -4.56
CA ILE A 16 8.49 7.85 -4.67
C ILE A 16 7.67 9.00 -5.26
N THR A 17 6.83 8.65 -6.23
CA THR A 17 5.86 9.55 -6.85
C THR A 17 4.45 8.94 -6.79
N PHE A 18 3.41 9.69 -7.17
CA PHE A 18 2.03 9.20 -7.15
C PHE A 18 1.61 8.51 -8.46
N THR A 19 2.15 8.93 -9.59
CA THR A 19 1.74 8.43 -10.90
C THR A 19 2.86 7.73 -11.64
N ASN A 20 2.51 6.75 -12.46
CA ASN A 20 3.46 6.08 -13.35
C ASN A 20 4.12 7.06 -14.32
N LYS A 21 3.40 8.09 -14.77
CA LYS A 21 3.94 9.15 -15.62
C LYS A 21 5.07 9.89 -14.91
N ALA A 22 4.82 10.37 -13.68
CA ALA A 22 5.83 11.08 -12.89
C ALA A 22 7.03 10.17 -12.57
N ALA A 23 6.80 8.90 -12.24
CA ALA A 23 7.87 7.93 -12.02
C ALA A 23 8.75 7.72 -13.27
N ASN A 24 8.15 7.66 -14.45
CA ASN A 24 8.89 7.53 -15.70
C ASN A 24 9.67 8.82 -16.05
N GLU A 25 9.04 9.99 -15.90
CA GLU A 25 9.73 11.27 -16.08
C GLU A 25 10.92 11.43 -15.12
N LEU A 26 10.77 10.98 -13.87
CA LEU A 26 11.88 10.96 -12.91
C LEU A 26 13.01 10.05 -13.36
N LYS A 27 12.69 8.83 -13.83
CA LYS A 27 13.70 7.90 -14.38
C LYS A 27 14.45 8.50 -15.57
N ASP A 28 13.73 9.14 -16.50
CA ASP A 28 14.33 9.76 -17.68
C ASP A 28 15.27 10.93 -17.30
N ARG A 29 14.88 11.70 -16.26
CA ARG A 29 15.75 12.76 -15.74
C ARG A 29 16.99 12.21 -15.05
N LEU A 30 16.83 11.16 -14.24
CA LEU A 30 17.95 10.48 -13.58
C LEU A 30 18.92 9.88 -14.60
N GLU A 31 18.41 9.24 -15.67
CA GLU A 31 19.25 8.67 -16.74
C GLU A 31 20.07 9.75 -17.45
N ARG A 32 19.46 10.91 -17.72
CA ARG A 32 20.21 12.05 -18.32
C ARG A 32 21.30 12.60 -17.40
N MET A 33 21.11 12.52 -16.07
CA MET A 33 22.06 13.10 -15.09
C MET A 33 23.12 12.12 -14.61
N LEU A 34 22.78 10.84 -14.47
CA LEU A 34 23.65 9.81 -13.86
C LEU A 34 24.05 8.71 -14.84
N GLY A 35 23.48 8.69 -16.05
CA GLY A 35 23.73 7.62 -17.03
C GLY A 35 23.21 6.27 -16.52
N GLU A 36 24.00 5.20 -16.74
CA GLU A 36 23.58 3.83 -16.40
C GLU A 36 23.35 3.60 -14.91
N GLU A 37 24.04 4.32 -14.04
CA GLU A 37 23.90 4.21 -12.58
C GLU A 37 22.50 4.60 -12.08
N SER A 38 21.75 5.36 -12.88
CA SER A 38 20.37 5.75 -12.58
C SER A 38 19.43 4.57 -12.37
N ARG A 39 19.70 3.44 -13.01
CA ARG A 39 18.88 2.21 -12.94
C ARG A 39 18.86 1.59 -11.55
N ASP A 40 19.85 1.90 -10.73
CA ASP A 40 19.94 1.39 -9.36
C ASP A 40 19.12 2.23 -8.37
N VAL A 41 18.70 3.45 -8.74
CA VAL A 41 17.77 4.25 -7.94
C VAL A 41 16.37 3.63 -8.00
N TRP A 42 15.74 3.42 -6.84
CA TRP A 42 14.35 2.97 -6.78
C TRP A 42 13.37 4.12 -7.07
N ALA A 43 13.30 4.55 -8.31
CA ALA A 43 12.29 5.51 -8.77
C ALA A 43 11.00 4.77 -9.14
N ALA A 44 9.94 4.95 -8.35
CA ALA A 44 8.69 4.19 -8.45
C ALA A 44 7.49 4.95 -7.88
N THR A 45 6.28 4.48 -8.18
CA THR A 45 5.09 4.89 -7.41
C THR A 45 5.05 4.15 -6.06
N PHE A 46 4.25 4.66 -5.09
CA PHE A 46 4.01 3.96 -3.81
C PHE A 46 3.65 2.48 -4.04
N HIS A 47 2.66 2.22 -4.89
CA HIS A 47 2.21 0.84 -5.17
C HIS A 47 3.31 -0.02 -5.80
N SER A 48 4.05 0.51 -6.78
CA SER A 48 5.12 -0.25 -7.44
C SER A 48 6.25 -0.60 -6.49
N ALA A 49 6.61 0.32 -5.60
CA ALA A 49 7.60 0.07 -4.54
C ALA A 49 7.11 -1.00 -3.56
N CYS A 50 5.85 -0.90 -3.10
CA CYS A 50 5.23 -1.87 -2.21
C CYS A 50 5.13 -3.26 -2.84
N VAL A 51 4.67 -3.38 -4.09
CA VAL A 51 4.62 -4.67 -4.79
C VAL A 51 6.00 -5.33 -4.81
N ARG A 52 7.06 -4.57 -5.08
CA ARG A 52 8.43 -5.10 -5.11
C ARG A 52 8.90 -5.58 -3.73
N ILE A 53 8.51 -4.89 -2.65
CA ILE A 53 8.75 -5.31 -1.27
C ILE A 53 7.99 -6.60 -0.96
N LEU A 54 6.69 -6.63 -1.25
CA LEU A 54 5.82 -7.77 -0.97
C LEU A 54 6.22 -9.02 -1.77
N ARG A 55 6.60 -8.90 -3.03
CA ARG A 55 7.10 -10.03 -3.84
C ARG A 55 8.32 -10.73 -3.22
N ARG A 56 9.06 -10.02 -2.38
CA ARG A 56 10.21 -10.58 -1.67
C ARG A 56 9.83 -11.18 -0.31
N ASP A 57 9.00 -10.52 0.48
CA ASP A 57 8.88 -10.78 1.93
C ASP A 57 7.45 -11.03 2.43
N ILE A 58 6.43 -11.07 1.57
CA ILE A 58 5.01 -11.23 1.98
C ILE A 58 4.71 -12.58 2.65
N ASP A 59 5.55 -13.59 2.40
CA ASP A 59 5.45 -14.91 3.04
C ASP A 59 5.49 -14.83 4.58
N LYS A 60 6.11 -13.80 5.14
CA LYS A 60 6.10 -13.50 6.58
C LYS A 60 4.72 -13.12 7.11
N LEU A 61 3.81 -12.68 6.24
CA LEU A 61 2.39 -12.43 6.55
C LEU A 61 1.49 -13.65 6.23
N GLY A 62 2.07 -14.76 5.77
CA GLY A 62 1.36 -15.99 5.43
C GLY A 62 0.68 -15.99 4.07
N PHE A 63 1.10 -15.14 3.14
CA PHE A 63 0.75 -15.20 1.72
C PHE A 63 1.85 -15.89 0.92
N ASP A 64 1.50 -16.40 -0.27
CA ASP A 64 2.49 -16.82 -1.24
C ASP A 64 3.02 -15.61 -2.02
N ARG A 65 4.32 -15.60 -2.32
CA ARG A 65 4.97 -14.52 -3.09
C ARG A 65 4.42 -14.37 -4.51
N SER A 66 3.78 -15.40 -5.05
CA SER A 66 3.12 -15.40 -6.35
C SER A 66 1.72 -14.78 -6.34
N PHE A 67 1.34 -14.05 -5.29
CA PHE A 67 0.01 -13.46 -5.12
C PHE A 67 -0.49 -12.74 -6.38
N THR A 68 -1.80 -12.79 -6.60
CA THR A 68 -2.47 -12.05 -7.68
C THR A 68 -2.92 -10.68 -7.20
N ILE A 69 -2.83 -9.67 -8.07
CA ILE A 69 -3.39 -8.35 -7.79
C ILE A 69 -4.75 -8.26 -8.48
N TYR A 70 -5.80 -8.11 -7.70
CA TYR A 70 -7.17 -7.94 -8.20
C TYR A 70 -7.41 -6.49 -8.60
N ASP A 71 -7.95 -6.31 -9.78
CA ASP A 71 -8.39 -5.02 -10.27
C ASP A 71 -9.78 -4.62 -9.72
N THR A 72 -10.28 -3.47 -10.16
CA THR A 72 -11.59 -2.96 -9.73
C THR A 72 -12.74 -3.89 -10.13
N ASP A 73 -12.65 -4.59 -11.25
CA ASP A 73 -13.72 -5.47 -11.71
C ASP A 73 -13.68 -6.83 -11.01
N ASP A 74 -12.49 -7.33 -10.69
CA ASP A 74 -12.30 -8.51 -9.84
C ASP A 74 -12.87 -8.28 -8.45
N THR A 75 -12.52 -7.16 -7.81
CA THR A 75 -13.03 -6.79 -6.47
C THR A 75 -14.54 -6.63 -6.45
N LYS A 76 -15.14 -6.01 -7.47
CA LYS A 76 -16.61 -5.91 -7.62
C LYS A 76 -17.26 -7.29 -7.73
N ARG A 77 -16.64 -8.20 -8.49
CA ARG A 77 -17.17 -9.57 -8.65
C ARG A 77 -17.17 -10.30 -7.32
N VAL A 78 -16.09 -10.26 -6.57
CA VAL A 78 -15.98 -10.85 -5.24
C VAL A 78 -17.06 -10.27 -4.30
N LEU A 79 -17.26 -8.96 -4.28
CA LEU A 79 -18.27 -8.32 -3.43
C LEU A 79 -19.70 -8.72 -3.81
N LYS A 80 -20.01 -8.80 -5.11
CA LYS A 80 -21.32 -9.28 -5.57
C LYS A 80 -21.60 -10.72 -5.13
N ASP A 81 -20.60 -11.59 -5.21
CA ASP A 81 -20.75 -12.97 -4.74
C ASP A 81 -20.95 -13.05 -3.23
N ILE A 82 -20.26 -12.19 -2.46
CA ILE A 82 -20.47 -12.08 -1.02
C ILE A 82 -21.88 -11.57 -0.68
N LEU A 83 -22.39 -10.56 -1.39
CA LEU A 83 -23.75 -10.07 -1.17
C LEU A 83 -24.79 -11.16 -1.40
N LYS A 84 -24.63 -11.97 -2.45
CA LYS A 84 -25.50 -13.15 -2.70
C LYS A 84 -25.37 -14.17 -1.58
N GLU A 85 -24.17 -14.51 -1.15
CA GLU A 85 -23.90 -15.47 -0.07
C GLU A 85 -24.54 -15.05 1.26
N LEU A 86 -24.54 -13.73 1.54
CA LEU A 86 -25.12 -13.17 2.76
C LEU A 86 -26.59 -12.75 2.59
N GLU A 87 -27.22 -13.05 1.45
CA GLU A 87 -28.59 -12.68 1.11
C GLU A 87 -28.88 -11.17 1.29
N LEU A 88 -27.89 -10.34 0.90
CA LEU A 88 -27.97 -8.88 0.97
C LEU A 88 -28.37 -8.30 -0.39
N ASP A 89 -29.40 -7.44 -0.38
CA ASP A 89 -29.88 -6.77 -1.59
C ASP A 89 -28.95 -5.64 -2.04
N GLU A 90 -28.57 -5.64 -3.34
CA GLU A 90 -27.66 -4.65 -3.92
C GLU A 90 -28.25 -3.21 -3.93
N LYS A 91 -29.58 -3.05 -3.85
CA LYS A 91 -30.19 -1.71 -3.76
C LYS A 91 -29.93 -1.10 -2.38
N THR A 92 -30.00 -1.92 -1.33
CA THR A 92 -29.74 -1.51 0.05
C THR A 92 -28.23 -1.44 0.34
N PHE A 93 -27.46 -2.31 -0.31
CA PHE A 93 -26.00 -2.44 -0.16
C PHE A 93 -25.26 -2.28 -1.50
N PRO A 94 -25.20 -1.08 -2.08
CA PRO A 94 -24.52 -0.87 -3.35
C PRO A 94 -23.04 -1.26 -3.29
N VAL A 95 -22.59 -2.11 -4.21
CA VAL A 95 -21.20 -2.60 -4.25
C VAL A 95 -20.18 -1.47 -4.21
N ARG A 96 -20.44 -0.40 -4.97
CA ARG A 96 -19.51 0.77 -5.02
C ARG A 96 -19.38 1.45 -3.65
N GLU A 97 -20.46 1.55 -2.89
CA GLU A 97 -20.43 2.14 -1.55
C GLU A 97 -19.64 1.25 -0.59
N ILE A 98 -19.86 -0.07 -0.64
CA ILE A 98 -19.09 -1.03 0.16
C ILE A 98 -17.60 -0.96 -0.18
N GLN A 99 -17.24 -0.92 -1.46
CA GLN A 99 -15.84 -0.74 -1.88
C GLN A 99 -15.24 0.52 -1.26
N THR A 100 -15.96 1.65 -1.33
CA THR A 100 -15.48 2.91 -0.75
C THR A 100 -15.27 2.81 0.77
N ILE A 101 -16.19 2.15 1.48
CA ILE A 101 -16.09 1.96 2.93
C ILE A 101 -14.89 1.07 3.28
N ILE A 102 -14.69 -0.04 2.56
CA ILE A 102 -13.56 -0.96 2.76
C ILE A 102 -12.25 -0.25 2.46
N SER A 103 -12.16 0.46 1.33
CA SER A 103 -10.96 1.23 0.93
C SER A 103 -10.56 2.25 1.99
N ARG A 104 -11.52 3.07 2.46
CA ARG A 104 -11.25 4.03 3.55
C ARG A 104 -10.84 3.35 4.84
N SER A 105 -11.47 2.22 5.18
CA SER A 105 -11.09 1.47 6.38
C SER A 105 -9.66 0.96 6.29
N LYS A 106 -9.24 0.47 5.12
CA LYS A 106 -7.86 0.04 4.87
C LYS A 106 -6.88 1.21 4.95
N ASP A 107 -7.22 2.37 4.36
CA ASP A 107 -6.41 3.59 4.44
C ASP A 107 -6.18 4.06 5.88
N ASP A 108 -7.19 3.89 6.75
CA ASP A 108 -7.12 4.20 8.18
C ASP A 108 -6.54 3.04 9.04
N MET A 109 -6.09 1.96 8.40
CA MET A 109 -5.64 0.71 9.05
C MET A 109 -6.69 0.05 9.95
N ILE A 110 -7.97 0.27 9.68
CA ILE A 110 -9.08 -0.37 10.39
C ILE A 110 -9.33 -1.74 9.75
N LEU A 111 -8.83 -2.78 10.37
CA LEU A 111 -9.01 -4.16 9.91
C LEU A 111 -10.46 -4.65 10.16
N PRO A 112 -10.91 -5.75 9.52
CA PRO A 112 -12.28 -6.24 9.64
C PRO A 112 -12.75 -6.45 11.07
N GLU A 113 -11.90 -6.95 11.96
CA GLU A 113 -12.20 -7.21 13.36
C GLU A 113 -12.46 -5.91 14.13
N GLU A 114 -11.63 -4.91 13.88
CA GLU A 114 -11.80 -3.59 14.49
C GLU A 114 -13.03 -2.87 13.93
N PHE A 115 -13.27 -2.96 12.62
CA PHE A 115 -14.47 -2.42 11.99
C PHE A 115 -15.74 -3.05 12.58
N ALA A 116 -15.76 -4.37 12.77
CA ALA A 116 -16.87 -5.08 13.39
C ALA A 116 -17.09 -4.63 14.83
N ALA A 117 -16.03 -4.47 15.62
CA ALA A 117 -16.13 -3.98 17.01
C ALA A 117 -16.68 -2.55 17.09
N GLN A 118 -16.27 -1.67 16.17
CA GLN A 118 -16.81 -0.31 16.05
C GLN A 118 -18.29 -0.32 15.64
N ALA A 119 -18.66 -1.19 14.69
CA ALA A 119 -20.03 -1.34 14.21
C ALA A 119 -20.98 -1.86 15.34
N GLU A 120 -20.52 -2.78 16.17
CA GLU A 120 -21.30 -3.26 17.32
C GLU A 120 -21.62 -2.13 18.32
N LYS A 121 -20.65 -1.24 18.57
CA LYS A 121 -20.83 -0.09 19.48
C LYS A 121 -21.78 0.97 18.92
N SER A 122 -21.83 1.13 17.59
CA SER A 122 -22.65 2.17 16.94
C SER A 122 -24.12 1.88 16.88
N GLN A 123 -24.59 0.66 17.20
CA GLN A 123 -25.97 0.16 17.01
C GLN A 123 -26.51 0.29 15.57
N ASP A 124 -25.67 0.63 14.61
CA ASP A 124 -26.02 0.73 13.19
C ASP A 124 -26.05 -0.67 12.56
N TRP A 125 -27.26 -1.17 12.31
CA TRP A 125 -27.46 -2.49 11.72
C TRP A 125 -26.82 -2.62 10.33
N ARG A 126 -26.83 -1.54 9.55
CA ARG A 126 -26.23 -1.52 8.20
C ARG A 126 -24.73 -1.63 8.29
N ARG A 127 -24.09 -0.89 9.20
CA ARG A 127 -22.65 -0.96 9.45
C ARG A 127 -22.22 -2.35 9.94
N LYS A 128 -23.03 -3.00 10.77
CA LYS A 128 -22.79 -4.40 11.20
C LYS A 128 -22.84 -5.38 10.03
N ARG A 129 -23.77 -5.21 9.08
CA ARG A 129 -23.81 -6.04 7.87
C ARG A 129 -22.58 -5.80 6.98
N ILE A 130 -22.17 -4.55 6.78
CA ILE A 130 -20.96 -4.19 6.04
C ILE A 130 -19.71 -4.79 6.72
N GLY A 131 -19.63 -4.81 8.04
CA GLY A 131 -18.55 -5.48 8.76
C GLY A 131 -18.43 -6.98 8.43
N LYS A 132 -19.57 -7.68 8.31
CA LYS A 132 -19.59 -9.08 7.87
C LYS A 132 -19.10 -9.23 6.42
N VAL A 133 -19.52 -8.32 5.53
CA VAL A 133 -19.05 -8.29 4.13
C VAL A 133 -17.54 -8.08 4.09
N TYR A 134 -17.01 -7.12 4.86
CA TYR A 134 -15.59 -6.82 4.90
C TYR A 134 -14.76 -8.01 5.41
N ALA A 135 -15.20 -8.66 6.48
CA ALA A 135 -14.53 -9.85 7.01
C ALA A 135 -14.49 -11.00 5.98
N LEU A 136 -15.63 -11.25 5.30
CA LEU A 136 -15.71 -12.27 4.28
C LEU A 136 -14.88 -11.92 3.02
N TYR A 137 -14.86 -10.63 2.64
CA TYR A 137 -14.05 -10.11 1.55
C TYR A 137 -12.56 -10.36 1.80
N ASN A 138 -12.04 -9.96 2.94
CA ASN A 138 -10.63 -10.19 3.30
C ASN A 138 -10.29 -11.68 3.30
N ARG A 139 -11.18 -12.52 3.85
CA ARG A 139 -10.97 -13.98 3.85
C ARG A 139 -10.90 -14.54 2.43
N LYS A 140 -11.84 -14.16 1.55
CA LYS A 140 -11.84 -14.64 0.15
C LYS A 140 -10.59 -14.22 -0.62
N LEU A 141 -10.10 -13.00 -0.42
CA LEU A 141 -8.84 -12.56 -1.02
C LEU A 141 -7.67 -13.39 -0.50
N ARG A 142 -7.61 -13.60 0.82
CA ARG A 142 -6.55 -14.40 1.45
C ARG A 142 -6.56 -15.85 0.96
N ASP A 143 -7.73 -16.49 0.90
CA ASP A 143 -7.90 -17.87 0.41
C ASP A 143 -7.50 -18.01 -1.07
N ALA A 144 -7.69 -16.96 -1.86
CA ALA A 144 -7.29 -16.89 -3.27
C ALA A 144 -5.82 -16.47 -3.46
N ASN A 145 -5.05 -16.24 -2.40
CA ASN A 145 -3.73 -15.61 -2.44
C ASN A 145 -3.74 -14.35 -3.32
N ALA A 146 -4.70 -13.47 -3.08
CA ALA A 146 -4.92 -12.24 -3.84
C ALA A 146 -4.87 -11.01 -2.93
N LEU A 147 -4.43 -9.90 -3.50
CA LEU A 147 -4.45 -8.57 -2.89
C LEU A 147 -5.24 -7.64 -3.80
N ASP A 148 -6.05 -6.77 -3.23
CA ASP A 148 -6.54 -5.61 -3.98
C ASP A 148 -5.53 -4.46 -3.94
N PHE A 149 -5.89 -3.33 -4.57
CA PHE A 149 -4.98 -2.20 -4.69
C PHE A 149 -4.63 -1.58 -3.33
N ASP A 150 -5.61 -1.52 -2.41
CA ASP A 150 -5.42 -0.96 -1.07
C ASP A 150 -4.56 -1.89 -0.20
N ASP A 151 -4.71 -3.22 -0.36
CA ASP A 151 -3.92 -4.23 0.35
C ASP A 151 -2.42 -4.10 0.08
N ILE A 152 -2.01 -3.61 -1.09
CA ILE A 152 -0.61 -3.50 -1.46
C ILE A 152 0.15 -2.59 -0.48
N ILE A 153 -0.38 -1.43 -0.15
CA ILE A 153 0.26 -0.51 0.81
C ILE A 153 0.00 -0.99 2.24
N LEU A 154 -1.23 -1.41 2.56
CA LEU A 154 -1.61 -1.90 3.87
C LEU A 154 -0.70 -3.04 4.35
N HIS A 155 -0.55 -4.10 3.54
CA HIS A 155 0.29 -5.23 3.90
C HIS A 155 1.79 -4.90 3.91
N THR A 156 2.24 -3.92 3.11
CA THR A 156 3.63 -3.45 3.21
C THR A 156 3.86 -2.75 4.55
N VAL A 157 2.95 -1.89 4.99
CA VAL A 157 3.03 -1.22 6.30
C VAL A 157 2.96 -2.25 7.42
N ASP A 158 2.03 -3.21 7.34
CA ASP A 158 1.88 -4.28 8.33
C ASP A 158 3.16 -5.14 8.43
N LEU A 159 3.72 -5.57 7.31
CA LEU A 159 4.98 -6.30 7.24
C LEU A 159 6.13 -5.54 7.92
N LEU A 160 6.30 -4.26 7.60
CA LEU A 160 7.37 -3.45 8.18
C LEU A 160 7.16 -3.16 9.68
N ARG A 161 5.92 -3.16 10.17
CA ARG A 161 5.61 -2.98 11.61
C ARG A 161 5.80 -4.26 12.42
N THR A 162 5.50 -5.40 11.83
CA THR A 162 5.49 -6.69 12.53
C THR A 162 6.81 -7.45 12.43
N ASP A 163 7.51 -7.34 11.28
CA ASP A 163 8.80 -7.99 11.07
C ASP A 163 9.97 -7.01 11.15
N ARG A 164 10.64 -7.01 12.30
CA ARG A 164 11.77 -6.11 12.57
C ARG A 164 12.97 -6.32 11.63
N GLU A 165 13.19 -7.54 11.16
CA GLU A 165 14.32 -7.85 10.27
C GLU A 165 14.08 -7.25 8.89
N THR A 166 12.86 -7.37 8.37
CA THR A 166 12.47 -6.74 7.11
C THR A 166 12.56 -5.22 7.20
N LEU A 167 12.03 -4.61 8.27
CA LEU A 167 12.17 -3.17 8.50
C LEU A 167 13.64 -2.74 8.51
N ALA A 168 14.46 -3.39 9.30
CA ALA A 168 15.89 -3.07 9.42
C ALA A 168 16.64 -3.26 8.08
N TYR A 169 16.25 -4.26 7.28
CA TYR A 169 16.81 -4.45 5.95
C TYR A 169 16.50 -3.26 5.04
N TYR A 170 15.23 -2.82 4.95
CA TYR A 170 14.86 -1.72 4.07
C TYR A 170 15.37 -0.37 4.57
N GLN A 171 15.47 -0.14 5.88
CA GLN A 171 16.11 1.06 6.44
C GLN A 171 17.61 1.13 6.13
N ARG A 172 18.32 0.01 6.12
CA ARG A 172 19.72 -0.03 5.69
C ARG A 172 19.87 0.13 4.19
N LYS A 173 18.94 -0.45 3.42
CA LYS A 173 18.95 -0.37 1.96
C LYS A 173 18.65 1.03 1.47
N PHE A 174 17.61 1.65 1.98
CA PHE A 174 17.18 2.99 1.57
C PHE A 174 17.63 4.02 2.59
N ARG A 175 18.86 4.47 2.46
CA ARG A 175 19.42 5.52 3.32
C ARG A 175 18.86 6.91 3.03
N TYR A 176 18.24 7.09 1.88
CA TYR A 176 17.60 8.33 1.45
C TYR A 176 16.21 8.04 0.90
N VAL A 177 15.21 8.68 1.49
CA VAL A 177 13.80 8.56 1.08
C VAL A 177 13.36 9.91 0.52
N LEU A 178 12.97 9.92 -0.75
CA LEU A 178 12.49 11.13 -1.44
C LEU A 178 11.04 10.90 -1.85
N ILE A 179 10.17 11.86 -1.57
CA ILE A 179 8.74 11.78 -1.91
C ILE A 179 8.33 13.08 -2.60
N ASP A 180 7.79 12.95 -3.79
CA ASP A 180 7.21 14.04 -4.57
C ASP A 180 5.70 14.11 -4.33
N GLU A 181 5.07 15.28 -4.56
CA GLU A 181 3.63 15.52 -4.39
C GLU A 181 3.13 15.14 -2.97
N TYR A 182 3.90 15.47 -1.93
CA TYR A 182 3.63 15.02 -0.56
C TYR A 182 2.27 15.46 -0.01
N GLN A 183 1.70 16.55 -0.52
CA GLN A 183 0.36 17.05 -0.15
C GLN A 183 -0.76 16.02 -0.45
N ASP A 184 -0.55 15.11 -1.41
CA ASP A 184 -1.53 14.08 -1.81
C ASP A 184 -1.41 12.78 -0.99
N THR A 185 -0.52 12.77 0.02
CA THR A 185 -0.21 11.57 0.81
C THR A 185 -1.35 11.21 1.76
N ASN A 186 -1.87 9.99 1.67
CA ASN A 186 -2.80 9.44 2.67
C ASN A 186 -2.07 8.89 3.91
N HIS A 187 -2.84 8.45 4.91
CA HIS A 187 -2.29 7.98 6.18
C HIS A 187 -1.35 6.77 6.03
N LEU A 188 -1.72 5.77 5.22
CA LEU A 188 -0.87 4.58 4.98
C LEU A 188 0.45 4.95 4.29
N GLN A 189 0.41 5.83 3.31
CA GLN A 189 1.59 6.30 2.60
C GLN A 189 2.53 7.08 3.52
N TYR A 190 1.96 7.92 4.40
CA TYR A 190 2.71 8.60 5.44
C TYR A 190 3.39 7.60 6.39
N LEU A 191 2.68 6.58 6.86
CA LEU A 191 3.24 5.54 7.72
C LEU A 191 4.37 4.78 7.04
N LEU A 192 4.19 4.40 5.77
CA LEU A 192 5.23 3.74 4.98
C LEU A 192 6.50 4.58 4.90
N ALA A 193 6.36 5.86 4.53
CA ALA A 193 7.48 6.79 4.45
C ALA A 193 8.20 6.94 5.80
N SER A 194 7.43 7.08 6.88
CA SER A 194 7.94 7.21 8.24
C SER A 194 8.69 5.95 8.70
N LEU A 195 8.18 4.76 8.36
CA LEU A 195 8.85 3.49 8.68
C LEU A 195 10.18 3.36 7.92
N LEU A 196 10.20 3.65 6.62
CA LEU A 196 11.42 3.54 5.81
C LEU A 196 12.48 4.53 6.28
N ALA A 197 12.11 5.76 6.62
CA ALA A 197 13.05 6.80 7.06
C ALA A 197 13.40 6.73 8.55
N GLY A 198 12.66 5.97 9.36
CA GLY A 198 12.74 5.99 10.82
C GLY A 198 14.11 5.64 11.40
N GLY A 199 14.90 4.82 10.72
CA GLY A 199 16.23 4.40 11.18
C GLY A 199 17.33 5.46 11.01
N HIS A 200 17.20 6.38 10.05
CA HIS A 200 18.26 7.34 9.68
C HIS A 200 17.75 8.78 9.53
N ARG A 201 16.44 9.01 9.42
CA ARG A 201 15.79 10.32 9.27
C ARG A 201 16.19 11.13 8.02
N ASN A 202 16.80 10.49 7.03
CA ASN A 202 17.14 11.13 5.76
C ASN A 202 15.92 11.06 4.83
N ILE A 203 15.01 11.97 5.02
CA ILE A 203 13.79 12.09 4.22
C ILE A 203 13.72 13.49 3.62
N CYS A 204 13.36 13.56 2.35
CA CYS A 204 13.06 14.81 1.65
C CYS A 204 11.67 14.68 1.02
N VAL A 205 10.80 15.60 1.35
CA VAL A 205 9.44 15.67 0.79
C VAL A 205 9.32 16.97 0.00
N VAL A 206 8.68 16.86 -1.15
CA VAL A 206 8.37 17.99 -2.03
C VAL A 206 6.87 17.99 -2.26
N GLY A 207 6.26 19.15 -2.21
CA GLY A 207 4.83 19.33 -2.42
C GLY A 207 4.48 20.79 -2.62
N ASP A 208 3.29 21.03 -3.15
CA ASP A 208 2.71 22.35 -3.31
C ASP A 208 1.83 22.68 -2.09
N ASP A 209 1.66 24.00 -1.83
CA ASP A 209 0.80 24.53 -0.76
C ASP A 209 -0.68 24.59 -1.20
#